data_3d699e165bad60f1d25d96a937affc70
#
_entry.id   3d699e165bad60f1d25d96a937affc70
#
_cell.length_a   1.000
_cell.length_b   1.000
_cell.length_c   1.000
_cell.angle_alpha   90.00
_cell.angle_beta   90.00
_cell.angle_gamma   90.00
#
_symmetry.space_group_name_H-M   'P 1'
#
loop_
_entity.id
_entity.type
_entity.pdbx_description
1 polymer ?
#
loop_
_entity_poly.entity_id
_entity_poly.type
_entity_poly.pdbx_seq_one_letter_code
_entity_poly.pdbx_strand_id
1 'polypeptide(L)'
;MQAAELPDKDGTVTIATQEWPFQPGPREVKVYIYYPGKSLQQVNKETGLILNLHNWGGTNTSGAGNPSVLTKELNVIAISVDYLQSGSWKDQSGAPYDFGYLQAIDALRALAFVFQGLQAKQIPFNDKRIYATGGSGGGNVTLMCNKFAPHTFTGVVDICGMPRLSDDIAYNLPGGSSLNARYSKDPHSPDYLTPGGQEIRYLGNPHHLKLMKARGHETKILIIHGSGDTTCPYADARDMFQNMKAAGLDVSAKFVTENDLDGKIFKSIGHSLGDRTQMIVKLGGEFIIPGRPQYRLRSSPTDIELKQDVVYPTSDGRYVISWQKGIPEVRFEAQ
;
A
#
# COMPACT_ATOMS: atom_id res chain seq x y z
N MET A 1 23.31 -16.10 -6.96
CA MET A 1 22.22 -16.56 -6.07
C MET A 1 21.16 -17.23 -6.93
N GLN A 2 20.63 -18.36 -6.49
CA GLN A 2 19.49 -19.02 -7.15
C GLN A 2 18.26 -18.09 -7.01
N ALA A 3 17.50 -17.90 -8.06
CA ALA A 3 16.30 -17.07 -8.00
C ALA A 3 15.32 -17.67 -6.96
N ALA A 4 14.74 -16.82 -6.11
CA ALA A 4 13.75 -17.28 -5.14
C ALA A 4 12.56 -17.91 -5.87
N GLU A 5 12.04 -19.02 -5.35
CA GLU A 5 10.86 -19.69 -5.88
C GLU A 5 9.66 -19.57 -4.91
N LEU A 6 8.46 -19.69 -5.45
CA LEU A 6 7.25 -19.77 -4.61
C LEU A 6 7.30 -21.04 -3.76
N PRO A 7 7.10 -20.93 -2.43
CA PRO A 7 7.04 -22.09 -1.56
C PRO A 7 5.74 -22.89 -1.79
N ASP A 8 5.79 -24.21 -1.59
CA ASP A 8 4.60 -25.08 -1.77
C ASP A 8 3.58 -24.96 -0.64
N LYS A 9 3.95 -24.36 0.48
CA LYS A 9 3.10 -24.08 1.66
C LYS A 9 3.31 -22.65 2.12
N ASP A 10 2.50 -22.20 3.07
CA ASP A 10 2.74 -20.94 3.77
C ASP A 10 4.23 -20.83 4.12
N GLY A 11 4.85 -19.72 3.76
CA GLY A 11 6.29 -19.61 3.94
C GLY A 11 6.82 -18.20 3.72
N THR A 12 8.13 -18.08 3.89
CA THR A 12 8.86 -16.82 3.74
C THR A 12 9.94 -16.98 2.68
N VAL A 13 10.03 -16.02 1.80
CA VAL A 13 11.11 -15.90 0.82
C VAL A 13 11.81 -14.55 0.96
N THR A 14 13.03 -14.45 0.47
CA THR A 14 13.76 -13.18 0.38
C THR A 14 13.92 -12.82 -1.08
N ILE A 15 13.58 -11.58 -1.44
CA ILE A 15 13.72 -11.07 -2.80
C ILE A 15 14.56 -9.82 -2.83
N ALA A 16 15.33 -9.64 -3.91
CA ALA A 16 16.07 -8.40 -4.14
C ALA A 16 15.10 -7.23 -4.39
N THR A 17 15.47 -6.06 -3.87
CA THR A 17 14.70 -4.83 -4.04
C THR A 17 15.59 -3.67 -4.47
N GLN A 18 14.96 -2.50 -4.65
CA GLN A 18 15.67 -1.31 -5.09
C GLN A 18 16.57 -0.76 -3.98
N GLU A 19 17.75 -0.30 -4.35
CA GLU A 19 18.70 0.38 -3.48
C GLU A 19 18.07 1.61 -2.82
N TRP A 20 18.46 1.86 -1.56
CA TRP A 20 18.02 3.01 -0.80
C TRP A 20 19.14 4.07 -0.74
N PRO A 21 18.90 5.30 -1.24
CA PRO A 21 19.96 6.32 -1.34
C PRO A 21 20.63 6.67 0.00
N PHE A 22 19.91 6.55 1.14
CA PHE A 22 20.49 6.78 2.47
C PHE A 22 21.38 5.64 2.97
N GLN A 23 21.27 4.46 2.36
CA GLN A 23 22.13 3.29 2.63
C GLN A 23 22.41 2.58 1.31
N PRO A 24 23.36 3.10 0.50
CA PRO A 24 23.71 2.52 -0.79
C PRO A 24 24.19 1.06 -0.69
N GLY A 25 23.79 0.27 -1.69
CA GLY A 25 24.17 -1.13 -1.84
C GLY A 25 22.99 -2.07 -2.03
N PRO A 26 23.25 -3.35 -2.32
CA PRO A 26 22.22 -4.35 -2.55
C PRO A 26 21.30 -4.49 -1.33
N ARG A 27 19.99 -4.49 -1.59
CA ARG A 27 18.96 -4.60 -0.57
C ARG A 27 18.01 -5.76 -0.87
N GLU A 28 17.55 -6.41 0.17
CA GLU A 28 16.59 -7.51 0.11
C GLU A 28 15.45 -7.27 1.10
N VAL A 29 14.28 -7.84 0.79
CA VAL A 29 13.11 -7.82 1.69
C VAL A 29 12.56 -9.21 1.89
N LYS A 30 12.01 -9.47 3.08
CA LYS A 30 11.28 -10.71 3.38
C LYS A 30 9.85 -10.58 2.88
N VAL A 31 9.39 -11.60 2.19
CA VAL A 31 8.02 -11.74 1.70
C VAL A 31 7.40 -12.96 2.34
N TYR A 32 6.31 -12.76 3.05
CA TYR A 32 5.52 -13.82 3.69
C TYR A 32 4.32 -14.11 2.80
N ILE A 33 4.16 -15.37 2.42
CA ILE A 33 3.11 -15.83 1.50
C ILE A 33 2.21 -16.81 2.25
N TYR A 34 0.92 -16.50 2.27
CA TYR A 34 -0.11 -17.31 2.90
C TYR A 34 -1.12 -17.76 1.85
N TYR A 35 -1.34 -19.06 1.74
CA TYR A 35 -2.22 -19.66 0.75
C TYR A 35 -3.59 -20.03 1.33
N PRO A 36 -4.67 -20.11 0.53
CA PRO A 36 -5.87 -20.83 0.90
C PRO A 36 -5.50 -22.27 1.34
N GLY A 37 -6.05 -22.71 2.48
CA GLY A 37 -5.71 -24.04 3.02
C GLY A 37 -4.23 -24.27 3.33
N LYS A 38 -3.42 -23.19 3.43
CA LYS A 38 -1.97 -23.22 3.71
C LYS A 38 -1.12 -23.95 2.67
N SER A 39 -1.60 -24.11 1.44
CA SER A 39 -0.90 -24.84 0.39
C SER A 39 -1.09 -24.22 -0.99
N LEU A 40 -0.01 -24.14 -1.77
CA LEU A 40 -0.04 -23.71 -3.16
C LEU A 40 -1.01 -24.58 -4.01
N GLN A 41 -1.16 -25.87 -3.67
CA GLN A 41 -2.08 -26.80 -4.34
C GLN A 41 -3.57 -26.43 -4.16
N GLN A 42 -3.91 -25.60 -3.17
CA GLN A 42 -5.28 -25.10 -2.95
C GLN A 42 -5.60 -23.85 -3.78
N VAL A 43 -4.60 -23.27 -4.42
CA VAL A 43 -4.78 -22.14 -5.35
C VAL A 43 -5.47 -22.62 -6.61
N ASN A 44 -6.49 -21.89 -7.06
CA ASN A 44 -7.31 -22.23 -8.21
C ASN A 44 -7.73 -20.97 -8.98
N LYS A 45 -8.40 -21.16 -10.13
CA LYS A 45 -8.83 -20.07 -11.02
C LYS A 45 -9.74 -19.00 -10.41
N GLU A 46 -10.25 -19.20 -9.20
CA GLU A 46 -11.04 -18.22 -8.47
C GLU A 46 -10.21 -17.50 -7.38
N THR A 47 -8.99 -17.96 -7.12
CA THR A 47 -8.13 -17.39 -6.07
C THR A 47 -7.50 -16.08 -6.55
N GLY A 48 -7.73 -14.99 -5.81
CA GLY A 48 -7.09 -13.69 -6.06
C GLY A 48 -5.79 -13.49 -5.29
N LEU A 49 -5.24 -12.27 -5.35
CA LEU A 49 -4.06 -11.84 -4.59
C LEU A 49 -4.41 -10.66 -3.70
N ILE A 50 -3.82 -10.56 -2.51
CA ILE A 50 -3.94 -9.39 -1.65
C ILE A 50 -2.60 -9.04 -0.98
N LEU A 51 -2.11 -7.82 -1.19
CA LEU A 51 -1.08 -7.23 -0.34
C LEU A 51 -1.69 -6.91 1.03
N ASN A 52 -1.07 -7.39 2.10
CA ASN A 52 -1.52 -7.20 3.49
C ASN A 52 -0.40 -6.54 4.30
N LEU A 53 -0.41 -5.20 4.35
CA LEU A 53 0.73 -4.36 4.66
C LEU A 53 0.71 -3.89 6.12
N HIS A 54 1.85 -4.07 6.81
CA HIS A 54 1.99 -3.76 8.23
C HIS A 54 2.07 -2.24 8.51
N ASN A 55 1.86 -1.85 9.76
CA ASN A 55 1.95 -0.46 10.20
C ASN A 55 3.41 0.05 10.28
N TRP A 56 3.58 1.36 10.46
CA TRP A 56 4.90 1.98 10.67
C TRP A 56 5.68 1.25 11.77
N GLY A 57 6.92 0.85 11.48
CA GLY A 57 7.79 0.13 12.40
C GLY A 57 7.40 -1.32 12.69
N GLY A 58 6.33 -1.82 12.07
CA GLY A 58 5.92 -3.21 12.18
C GLY A 58 6.73 -4.18 11.30
N THR A 59 6.34 -5.43 11.36
CA THR A 59 6.84 -6.51 10.49
C THR A 59 5.69 -7.44 10.13
N ASN A 60 5.82 -8.17 9.03
CA ASN A 60 4.86 -9.18 8.60
C ASN A 60 3.42 -8.65 8.60
N THR A 61 2.62 -8.98 9.63
CA THR A 61 1.19 -8.62 9.72
C THR A 61 0.87 -7.67 10.88
N SER A 62 1.88 -7.04 11.47
CA SER A 62 1.66 -6.09 12.59
C SER A 62 0.74 -4.94 12.18
N GLY A 63 -0.41 -4.81 12.82
CA GLY A 63 -1.39 -3.77 12.47
C GLY A 63 -2.06 -3.92 11.11
N ALA A 64 -1.94 -5.09 10.46
CA ALA A 64 -2.64 -5.49 9.24
C ALA A 64 -3.76 -6.51 9.54
N GLY A 65 -4.35 -7.08 8.52
CA GLY A 65 -5.33 -8.17 8.66
C GLY A 65 -4.68 -9.50 9.02
N ASN A 66 -5.43 -10.39 9.68
CA ASN A 66 -4.98 -11.76 9.91
C ASN A 66 -4.97 -12.54 8.58
N PRO A 67 -3.81 -12.98 8.07
CA PRO A 67 -3.71 -13.59 6.75
C PRO A 67 -4.49 -14.90 6.63
N SER A 68 -4.55 -15.73 7.69
CA SER A 68 -5.32 -16.98 7.67
C SER A 68 -6.82 -16.73 7.55
N VAL A 69 -7.33 -15.61 8.08
CA VAL A 69 -8.72 -15.20 7.90
C VAL A 69 -8.93 -14.64 6.49
N LEU A 70 -8.02 -13.80 6.01
CA LEU A 70 -8.13 -13.22 4.68
C LEU A 70 -8.10 -14.29 3.58
N THR A 71 -7.17 -15.26 3.67
CA THR A 71 -7.07 -16.35 2.68
C THR A 71 -8.34 -17.20 2.64
N LYS A 72 -8.94 -17.47 3.81
CA LYS A 72 -10.15 -18.28 3.94
C LYS A 72 -11.40 -17.51 3.48
N GLU A 73 -11.63 -16.32 4.04
CA GLU A 73 -12.88 -15.58 3.86
C GLU A 73 -12.98 -14.89 2.49
N LEU A 74 -11.83 -14.50 1.92
CA LEU A 74 -11.78 -13.77 0.66
C LEU A 74 -11.32 -14.62 -0.54
N ASN A 75 -10.88 -15.85 -0.30
CA ASN A 75 -10.22 -16.71 -1.30
C ASN A 75 -9.11 -15.98 -2.07
N VAL A 76 -8.06 -15.61 -1.36
CA VAL A 76 -6.91 -14.89 -1.87
C VAL A 76 -5.60 -15.50 -1.36
N ILE A 77 -4.51 -15.33 -2.08
CA ILE A 77 -3.16 -15.46 -1.53
C ILE A 77 -2.86 -14.14 -0.82
N ALA A 78 -2.58 -14.19 0.49
CA ALA A 78 -2.19 -13.00 1.23
C ALA A 78 -0.66 -12.87 1.25
N ILE A 79 -0.17 -11.68 0.86
CA ILE A 79 1.23 -11.36 0.69
C ILE A 79 1.58 -10.24 1.66
N SER A 80 2.42 -10.52 2.66
CA SER A 80 2.95 -9.52 3.58
C SER A 80 4.43 -9.32 3.30
N VAL A 81 4.95 -8.13 3.58
CA VAL A 81 6.33 -7.76 3.23
C VAL A 81 6.96 -7.00 4.39
N ASP A 82 8.19 -7.37 4.76
CA ASP A 82 9.04 -6.52 5.58
C ASP A 82 9.73 -5.51 4.64
N TYR A 83 9.00 -4.47 4.25
CA TYR A 83 9.50 -3.42 3.38
C TYR A 83 10.49 -2.49 4.10
N LEU A 84 11.07 -1.53 3.41
CA LEU A 84 12.07 -0.60 3.93
C LEU A 84 11.67 -0.05 5.31
N GLN A 85 12.62 -0.09 6.26
CA GLN A 85 12.46 0.35 7.65
C GLN A 85 11.42 -0.45 8.46
N SER A 86 11.18 -1.72 8.12
CA SER A 86 10.41 -2.65 8.95
C SER A 86 11.18 -3.03 10.22
N GLY A 87 10.43 -3.30 11.32
CA GLY A 87 10.98 -3.83 12.58
C GLY A 87 11.52 -2.76 13.55
N SER A 88 11.46 -1.48 13.20
CA SER A 88 11.92 -0.42 14.09
C SER A 88 11.09 0.86 13.99
N TRP A 89 10.56 1.32 15.12
CA TRP A 89 9.98 2.66 15.27
C TRP A 89 11.04 3.76 15.18
N LYS A 90 12.28 3.42 15.55
CA LYS A 90 13.46 4.28 15.47
C LYS A 90 14.44 3.54 14.59
N ASP A 91 14.46 3.90 13.34
CA ASP A 91 15.52 3.44 12.45
C ASP A 91 16.86 3.78 13.08
N GLN A 92 17.68 2.75 13.31
CA GLN A 92 19.01 2.91 13.93
C GLN A 92 20.00 3.63 13.00
N SER A 93 19.69 3.71 11.70
CA SER A 93 20.50 4.47 10.74
C SER A 93 20.41 5.98 10.95
N GLY A 94 19.37 6.46 11.65
CA GLY A 94 19.07 7.88 11.80
C GLY A 94 18.45 8.54 10.55
N ALA A 95 18.37 7.82 9.43
CA ALA A 95 17.81 8.35 8.19
C ALA A 95 16.31 8.69 8.31
N PRO A 96 15.80 9.60 7.47
CA PRO A 96 14.38 9.92 7.44
C PRO A 96 13.51 8.70 7.12
N TYR A 97 12.30 8.66 7.67
CA TYR A 97 11.35 7.61 7.37
C TYR A 97 10.82 7.76 5.94
N ASP A 98 10.87 6.67 5.18
CA ASP A 98 10.55 6.65 3.74
C ASP A 98 9.13 7.13 3.40
N PHE A 99 8.18 6.92 4.30
CA PHE A 99 6.80 7.37 4.16
C PHE A 99 6.13 6.88 2.87
N GLY A 100 6.24 5.59 2.61
CA GLY A 100 5.51 4.90 1.54
C GLY A 100 6.16 4.91 0.17
N TYR A 101 7.25 5.66 -0.06
CA TYR A 101 7.84 5.80 -1.40
C TYR A 101 8.54 4.52 -1.89
N LEU A 102 9.67 4.13 -1.30
CA LEU A 102 10.33 2.87 -1.61
C LEU A 102 9.63 1.66 -0.96
N GLN A 103 8.94 1.89 0.16
CA GLN A 103 8.11 0.86 0.79
C GLN A 103 7.05 0.31 -0.16
N ALA A 104 6.42 1.18 -0.98
CA ALA A 104 5.47 0.74 -2.00
C ALA A 104 6.16 -0.03 -3.14
N ILE A 105 7.38 0.35 -3.53
CA ILE A 105 8.16 -0.40 -4.52
C ILE A 105 8.48 -1.80 -4.01
N ASP A 106 8.88 -1.94 -2.74
CA ASP A 106 9.13 -3.24 -2.11
C ASP A 106 7.87 -4.13 -2.11
N ALA A 107 6.73 -3.56 -1.73
CA ALA A 107 5.45 -4.26 -1.72
C ALA A 107 4.99 -4.68 -3.14
N LEU A 108 5.14 -3.79 -4.12
CA LEU A 108 4.81 -4.07 -5.52
C LEU A 108 5.76 -5.10 -6.15
N ARG A 109 7.04 -5.12 -5.78
CA ARG A 109 7.99 -6.17 -6.18
C ARG A 109 7.58 -7.54 -5.60
N ALA A 110 7.13 -7.58 -4.36
CA ALA A 110 6.62 -8.81 -3.76
C ALA A 110 5.35 -9.31 -4.48
N LEU A 111 4.43 -8.41 -4.85
CA LEU A 111 3.27 -8.74 -5.66
C LEU A 111 3.68 -9.30 -7.02
N ALA A 112 4.61 -8.62 -7.72
CA ALA A 112 5.11 -9.05 -9.03
C ALA A 112 5.80 -10.42 -8.95
N PHE A 113 6.57 -10.67 -7.87
CA PHE A 113 7.20 -11.98 -7.63
C PHE A 113 6.17 -13.11 -7.51
N VAL A 114 5.10 -12.91 -6.72
CA VAL A 114 4.05 -13.92 -6.57
C VAL A 114 3.27 -14.09 -7.87
N PHE A 115 2.87 -13.00 -8.52
CA PHE A 115 2.14 -13.00 -9.77
C PHE A 115 2.90 -13.78 -10.88
N GLN A 116 4.15 -13.41 -11.12
CA GLN A 116 5.00 -14.05 -12.14
C GLN A 116 5.37 -15.48 -11.75
N GLY A 117 5.57 -15.77 -10.46
CA GLY A 117 5.85 -17.11 -9.97
C GLY A 117 4.69 -18.08 -10.19
N LEU A 118 3.44 -17.63 -10.00
CA LEU A 118 2.25 -18.43 -10.32
C LEU A 118 2.14 -18.70 -11.82
N GLN A 119 2.39 -17.69 -12.66
CA GLN A 119 2.40 -17.83 -14.11
C GLN A 119 3.49 -18.81 -14.57
N ALA A 120 4.72 -18.69 -14.08
CA ALA A 120 5.84 -19.55 -14.43
C ALA A 120 5.61 -21.02 -14.03
N LYS A 121 4.97 -21.25 -12.88
CA LYS A 121 4.56 -22.60 -12.43
C LYS A 121 3.25 -23.08 -13.06
N GLN A 122 2.61 -22.29 -13.93
CA GLN A 122 1.31 -22.58 -14.55
C GLN A 122 0.20 -22.89 -13.54
N ILE A 123 0.27 -22.28 -12.35
CA ILE A 123 -0.78 -22.40 -11.33
C ILE A 123 -1.93 -21.46 -11.72
N PRO A 124 -3.17 -21.99 -11.91
CA PRO A 124 -4.30 -21.15 -12.25
C PRO A 124 -4.70 -20.26 -11.07
N PHE A 125 -4.81 -18.96 -11.28
CA PHE A 125 -5.33 -17.99 -10.32
C PHE A 125 -6.13 -16.91 -11.06
N ASN A 126 -6.90 -16.11 -10.33
CA ASN A 126 -7.66 -15.02 -10.94
C ASN A 126 -6.86 -13.72 -10.91
N ASP A 127 -6.17 -13.43 -11.99
CA ASP A 127 -5.35 -12.23 -12.19
C ASP A 127 -6.17 -10.92 -12.20
N LYS A 128 -7.51 -10.99 -12.34
CA LYS A 128 -8.43 -9.86 -12.27
C LYS A 128 -8.90 -9.57 -10.84
N ARG A 129 -8.43 -10.32 -9.84
CA ARG A 129 -8.73 -10.19 -8.42
C ARG A 129 -7.48 -9.86 -7.63
N ILE A 130 -6.94 -8.65 -7.81
CA ILE A 130 -5.75 -8.16 -7.11
C ILE A 130 -6.14 -7.02 -6.18
N TYR A 131 -5.78 -7.14 -4.91
CA TYR A 131 -6.18 -6.21 -3.85
C TYR A 131 -4.97 -5.77 -3.02
N ALA A 132 -5.13 -4.68 -2.28
CA ALA A 132 -4.19 -4.29 -1.24
C ALA A 132 -4.94 -3.75 -0.02
N THR A 133 -4.36 -3.96 1.15
CA THR A 133 -4.88 -3.44 2.41
C THR A 133 -3.76 -3.23 3.42
N GLY A 134 -3.98 -2.32 4.35
CA GLY A 134 -3.08 -2.08 5.45
C GLY A 134 -3.64 -1.05 6.42
N GLY A 135 -3.06 -1.00 7.60
CA GLY A 135 -3.45 -0.05 8.62
C GLY A 135 -2.32 0.92 8.97
N SER A 136 -2.65 2.19 9.23
CA SER A 136 -1.64 3.22 9.60
C SER A 136 -0.58 3.39 8.50
N GLY A 137 0.70 3.19 8.81
CA GLY A 137 1.76 3.14 7.79
C GLY A 137 1.47 2.18 6.65
N GLY A 138 0.88 1.00 6.93
CA GLY A 138 0.46 0.06 5.89
C GLY A 138 -0.68 0.57 5.02
N GLY A 139 -1.58 1.40 5.55
CA GLY A 139 -2.61 2.10 4.78
C GLY A 139 -1.99 3.12 3.82
N ASN A 140 -1.00 3.88 4.28
CA ASN A 140 -0.20 4.77 3.43
C ASN A 140 0.46 3.98 2.29
N VAL A 141 1.18 2.89 2.60
CA VAL A 141 1.84 2.04 1.59
C VAL A 141 0.82 1.43 0.63
N THR A 142 -0.37 1.01 1.10
CA THR A 142 -1.48 0.51 0.26
C THR A 142 -1.89 1.54 -0.79
N LEU A 143 -2.11 2.78 -0.39
CA LEU A 143 -2.50 3.86 -1.30
C LEU A 143 -1.35 4.30 -2.22
N MET A 144 -0.09 4.25 -1.74
CA MET A 144 1.08 4.48 -2.59
C MET A 144 1.25 3.38 -3.64
N CYS A 145 1.03 2.10 -3.29
CA CYS A 145 0.98 1.00 -4.26
C CYS A 145 -0.07 1.27 -5.34
N ASN A 146 -1.27 1.66 -4.95
CA ASN A 146 -2.34 2.01 -5.88
C ASN A 146 -1.99 3.21 -6.80
N LYS A 147 -1.27 4.20 -6.28
CA LYS A 147 -0.77 5.33 -7.06
C LYS A 147 0.32 4.91 -8.05
N PHE A 148 1.26 4.07 -7.64
CA PHE A 148 2.40 3.64 -8.46
C PHE A 148 2.08 2.53 -9.45
N ALA A 149 0.96 1.84 -9.24
CA ALA A 149 0.45 0.77 -10.09
C ALA A 149 -1.04 0.99 -10.41
N PRO A 150 -1.38 2.06 -11.18
CA PRO A 150 -2.77 2.51 -11.36
C PRO A 150 -3.68 1.53 -12.10
N HIS A 151 -3.14 0.51 -12.78
CA HIS A 151 -3.90 -0.52 -13.51
C HIS A 151 -3.92 -1.87 -12.79
N THR A 152 -3.20 -2.02 -11.67
CA THR A 152 -2.95 -3.35 -11.08
C THR A 152 -4.07 -3.80 -10.13
N PHE A 153 -4.64 -2.88 -9.33
CA PHE A 153 -5.58 -3.26 -8.28
C PHE A 153 -7.04 -3.21 -8.73
N THR A 154 -7.80 -4.24 -8.37
CA THR A 154 -9.27 -4.25 -8.48
C THR A 154 -9.89 -3.43 -7.37
N GLY A 155 -9.30 -3.48 -6.18
CA GLY A 155 -9.71 -2.69 -5.03
C GLY A 155 -8.64 -2.59 -3.95
N VAL A 156 -8.70 -1.52 -3.16
CA VAL A 156 -7.81 -1.28 -2.03
C VAL A 156 -8.62 -0.85 -0.81
N VAL A 157 -8.17 -1.29 0.39
CA VAL A 157 -8.77 -0.92 1.67
C VAL A 157 -7.71 -0.24 2.52
N ASP A 158 -7.84 1.06 2.68
CA ASP A 158 -7.03 1.88 3.57
C ASP A 158 -7.68 2.00 4.95
N ILE A 159 -6.95 1.68 6.02
CA ILE A 159 -7.43 1.79 7.40
C ILE A 159 -6.55 2.75 8.18
N CYS A 160 -7.04 3.95 8.46
CA CYS A 160 -6.29 5.00 9.16
C CYS A 160 -4.90 5.25 8.58
N GLY A 161 -4.74 5.18 7.25
CA GLY A 161 -3.48 5.47 6.59
C GLY A 161 -3.10 6.94 6.67
N MET A 162 -1.82 7.25 6.52
CA MET A 162 -1.30 8.62 6.47
C MET A 162 -1.48 9.19 5.06
N PRO A 163 -2.34 10.20 4.85
CA PRO A 163 -2.65 10.69 3.49
C PRO A 163 -1.54 11.51 2.85
N ARG A 164 -0.68 12.12 3.64
CA ARG A 164 0.42 12.97 3.18
C ARG A 164 1.54 13.06 4.21
N LEU A 165 2.74 13.32 3.72
CA LEU A 165 3.86 13.74 4.55
C LEU A 165 3.72 15.24 4.82
N SER A 166 2.88 15.60 5.78
CA SER A 166 2.66 16.99 6.19
C SER A 166 3.89 17.56 6.93
N ASP A 167 3.99 18.87 7.04
CA ASP A 167 5.15 19.52 7.66
C ASP A 167 5.35 19.12 9.12
N ASP A 168 4.27 18.92 9.87
CA ASP A 168 4.34 18.46 11.26
C ASP A 168 4.93 17.05 11.36
N ILE A 169 4.57 16.14 10.47
CA ILE A 169 5.13 14.78 10.43
C ILE A 169 6.56 14.81 9.87
N ALA A 170 6.79 15.55 8.80
CA ALA A 170 8.11 15.60 8.15
C ALA A 170 9.19 16.14 9.08
N TYR A 171 8.88 17.22 9.81
CA TYR A 171 9.84 18.02 10.58
C TYR A 171 9.58 18.01 12.10
N ASN A 172 8.68 17.15 12.58
CA ASN A 172 8.32 17.04 13.98
C ASN A 172 7.89 18.38 14.61
N LEU A 173 6.99 19.10 13.96
CA LEU A 173 6.53 20.39 14.46
C LEU A 173 5.59 20.21 15.64
N PRO A 174 5.66 21.07 16.68
CA PRO A 174 4.80 20.98 17.85
C PRO A 174 3.33 21.26 17.50
N GLY A 175 2.42 20.57 18.19
CA GLY A 175 0.97 20.75 18.05
C GLY A 175 0.33 19.98 16.88
N GLY A 176 1.11 19.22 16.13
CA GLY A 176 0.63 18.34 15.05
C GLY A 176 0.53 16.87 15.45
N SER A 177 0.71 15.99 14.48
CA SER A 177 0.79 14.54 14.69
C SER A 177 1.93 14.15 15.62
N SER A 178 1.76 13.04 16.35
CA SER A 178 2.83 12.44 17.16
C SER A 178 3.91 11.71 16.31
N LEU A 179 3.70 11.59 15.01
CA LEU A 179 4.65 10.97 14.09
C LEU A 179 5.80 11.93 13.77
N ASN A 180 6.97 11.36 13.55
CA ASN A 180 8.17 12.11 13.17
C ASN A 180 8.94 11.35 12.09
N ALA A 181 8.93 11.85 10.87
CA ALA A 181 9.66 11.27 9.75
C ALA A 181 11.13 11.71 9.68
N ARG A 182 11.56 12.67 10.51
CA ARG A 182 12.96 13.12 10.67
C ARG A 182 13.60 13.73 9.43
N TYR A 183 12.83 14.33 8.54
CA TYR A 183 13.37 15.10 7.42
C TYR A 183 13.93 16.45 7.87
N SER A 184 14.78 17.06 7.04
CA SER A 184 15.32 18.40 7.22
C SER A 184 14.73 19.38 6.20
N LYS A 185 14.56 20.63 6.63
CA LYS A 185 14.25 21.77 5.73
C LYS A 185 15.50 22.41 5.12
N ASP A 186 16.69 22.10 5.65
CA ASP A 186 17.96 22.62 5.16
C ASP A 186 18.37 21.91 3.86
N PRO A 187 18.46 22.63 2.71
CA PRO A 187 18.87 22.05 1.44
C PRO A 187 20.28 21.42 1.43
N HIS A 188 21.12 21.78 2.40
CA HIS A 188 22.47 21.24 2.55
C HIS A 188 22.52 19.98 3.43
N SER A 189 21.41 19.63 4.09
CA SER A 189 21.30 18.42 4.91
C SER A 189 21.18 17.18 4.01
N PRO A 190 21.85 16.05 4.35
CA PRO A 190 21.60 14.78 3.67
C PRO A 190 20.14 14.29 3.82
N ASP A 191 19.45 14.78 4.86
CA ASP A 191 18.04 14.42 5.16
C ASP A 191 17.04 15.44 4.57
N TYR A 192 17.49 16.27 3.63
CA TYR A 192 16.63 17.29 3.03
C TYR A 192 15.41 16.66 2.33
N LEU A 193 14.23 17.18 2.66
CA LEU A 193 13.00 16.84 1.94
C LEU A 193 12.78 17.87 0.82
N THR A 194 12.97 17.45 -0.42
CA THR A 194 12.67 18.31 -1.56
C THR A 194 11.16 18.55 -1.69
N PRO A 195 10.73 19.66 -2.30
CA PRO A 195 9.30 19.90 -2.57
C PRO A 195 8.65 18.74 -3.33
N GLY A 196 9.29 18.24 -4.39
CA GLY A 196 8.79 17.08 -5.13
C GLY A 196 8.76 15.80 -4.31
N GLY A 197 9.73 15.63 -3.40
CA GLY A 197 9.75 14.52 -2.46
C GLY A 197 8.55 14.52 -1.51
N GLN A 198 8.05 15.71 -1.12
CA GLN A 198 6.84 15.86 -0.35
C GLN A 198 5.59 15.68 -1.22
N GLU A 199 5.58 16.25 -2.44
CA GLU A 199 4.47 16.15 -3.38
C GLU A 199 4.17 14.70 -3.81
N ILE A 200 5.19 13.89 -4.10
CA ILE A 200 4.97 12.50 -4.50
C ILE A 200 4.33 11.68 -3.37
N ARG A 201 4.63 12.01 -2.10
CA ARG A 201 4.06 11.37 -0.90
C ARG A 201 2.69 11.92 -0.49
N TYR A 202 2.16 12.89 -1.22
CA TYR A 202 0.79 13.36 -1.03
C TYR A 202 -0.18 12.54 -1.88
N LEU A 203 -0.94 11.65 -1.23
CA LEU A 203 -1.90 10.74 -1.85
C LEU A 203 -3.16 11.46 -2.35
N GLY A 204 -3.48 12.60 -1.73
CA GLY A 204 -4.55 13.48 -2.14
C GLY A 204 -4.15 14.59 -3.13
N ASN A 205 -2.95 14.55 -3.72
CA ASN A 205 -2.49 15.58 -4.66
C ASN A 205 -3.43 15.66 -5.88
N PRO A 206 -4.16 16.78 -6.10
CA PRO A 206 -5.19 16.86 -7.13
C PRO A 206 -4.67 16.66 -8.55
N HIS A 207 -3.42 17.09 -8.82
CA HIS A 207 -2.79 16.91 -10.13
C HIS A 207 -2.48 15.43 -10.39
N HIS A 208 -1.86 14.75 -9.42
CA HIS A 208 -1.55 13.32 -9.53
C HIS A 208 -2.81 12.46 -9.65
N LEU A 209 -3.89 12.78 -8.91
CA LEU A 209 -5.17 12.07 -9.00
C LEU A 209 -5.82 12.20 -10.38
N LYS A 210 -5.75 13.39 -11.00
CA LYS A 210 -6.21 13.58 -12.38
C LYS A 210 -5.39 12.74 -13.37
N LEU A 211 -4.08 12.64 -13.18
CA LEU A 211 -3.23 11.78 -14.01
C LEU A 211 -3.56 10.30 -13.83
N MET A 212 -3.82 9.83 -12.61
CA MET A 212 -4.30 8.46 -12.37
C MET A 212 -5.60 8.22 -13.15
N LYS A 213 -6.57 9.12 -13.05
CA LYS A 213 -7.84 9.00 -13.77
C LYS A 213 -7.64 8.99 -15.29
N ALA A 214 -6.82 9.87 -15.81
CA ALA A 214 -6.52 9.96 -17.26
C ALA A 214 -5.83 8.71 -17.82
N ARG A 215 -5.12 7.94 -16.96
CA ARG A 215 -4.53 6.64 -17.30
C ARG A 215 -5.52 5.47 -17.27
N GLY A 216 -6.78 5.70 -16.94
CA GLY A 216 -7.77 4.63 -16.87
C GLY A 216 -7.82 3.90 -15.52
N HIS A 217 -7.39 4.56 -14.43
CA HIS A 217 -7.51 3.99 -13.09
C HIS A 217 -8.95 3.57 -12.78
N GLU A 218 -9.16 2.28 -12.52
CA GLU A 218 -10.47 1.67 -12.26
C GLU A 218 -10.60 1.02 -10.86
N THR A 219 -9.57 1.16 -10.02
CA THR A 219 -9.52 0.58 -8.68
C THR A 219 -10.63 1.14 -7.78
N LYS A 220 -11.37 0.27 -7.09
CA LYS A 220 -12.26 0.66 -5.99
C LYS A 220 -11.43 1.00 -4.77
N ILE A 221 -11.53 2.22 -4.27
CA ILE A 221 -10.83 2.68 -3.08
C ILE A 221 -11.83 2.74 -1.91
N LEU A 222 -11.53 2.05 -0.81
CA LEU A 222 -12.27 2.17 0.44
C LEU A 222 -11.35 2.75 1.52
N ILE A 223 -11.72 3.91 2.04
CA ILE A 223 -11.05 4.57 3.16
C ILE A 223 -11.86 4.31 4.43
N ILE A 224 -11.24 3.73 5.46
CA ILE A 224 -11.84 3.54 6.79
C ILE A 224 -11.01 4.36 7.77
N HIS A 225 -11.58 5.40 8.39
CA HIS A 225 -10.81 6.34 9.19
C HIS A 225 -11.61 6.83 10.39
N GLY A 226 -10.96 6.94 11.56
CA GLY A 226 -11.61 7.43 12.77
C GLY A 226 -11.73 8.94 12.80
N SER A 227 -12.90 9.47 13.16
CA SER A 227 -13.12 10.91 13.24
C SER A 227 -12.33 11.60 14.35
N GLY A 228 -11.83 10.84 15.33
CA GLY A 228 -10.95 11.31 16.41
C GLY A 228 -9.48 10.92 16.22
N ASP A 229 -9.06 10.47 15.03
CA ASP A 229 -7.67 10.13 14.76
C ASP A 229 -6.80 11.40 14.68
N THR A 230 -5.84 11.49 15.60
CA THR A 230 -4.83 12.58 15.66
C THR A 230 -3.44 12.10 15.29
N THR A 231 -3.22 10.80 15.20
CA THR A 231 -1.95 10.19 14.75
C THR A 231 -1.81 10.31 13.24
N CYS A 232 -2.82 9.85 12.51
CA CYS A 232 -3.00 10.12 11.09
C CYS A 232 -4.19 11.07 10.97
N PRO A 233 -3.99 12.40 10.90
CA PRO A 233 -5.06 13.35 11.14
C PRO A 233 -6.30 13.13 10.27
N TYR A 234 -7.46 13.01 10.91
CA TYR A 234 -8.75 12.83 10.22
C TYR A 234 -9.02 13.89 9.14
N ALA A 235 -8.62 15.14 9.40
CA ALA A 235 -8.78 16.23 8.44
C ALA A 235 -8.07 15.91 7.12
N ASP A 236 -6.86 15.37 7.17
CA ASP A 236 -6.08 14.99 5.99
C ASP A 236 -6.73 13.83 5.20
N ALA A 237 -7.29 12.85 5.91
CA ALA A 237 -8.02 11.74 5.30
C ALA A 237 -9.29 12.22 4.59
N ARG A 238 -10.02 13.14 5.22
CA ARG A 238 -11.20 13.76 4.63
C ARG A 238 -10.85 14.58 3.38
N ASP A 239 -9.80 15.37 3.42
CA ASP A 239 -9.36 16.18 2.30
C ASP A 239 -8.87 15.30 1.14
N MET A 240 -8.11 14.23 1.42
CA MET A 240 -7.73 13.23 0.43
C MET A 240 -8.96 12.61 -0.23
N PHE A 241 -9.95 12.17 0.55
CA PHE A 241 -11.20 11.62 0.03
C PHE A 241 -11.93 12.60 -0.91
N GLN A 242 -12.06 13.86 -0.52
CA GLN A 242 -12.70 14.89 -1.36
C GLN A 242 -11.94 15.11 -2.66
N ASN A 243 -10.61 15.16 -2.62
CA ASN A 243 -9.78 15.33 -3.80
C ASN A 243 -9.88 14.12 -4.75
N MET A 244 -9.92 12.89 -4.21
CA MET A 244 -10.13 11.67 -5.00
C MET A 244 -11.51 11.70 -5.70
N LYS A 245 -12.57 12.10 -4.99
CA LYS A 245 -13.91 12.27 -5.59
C LYS A 245 -13.91 13.33 -6.69
N ALA A 246 -13.30 14.48 -6.42
CA ALA A 246 -13.22 15.58 -7.40
C ALA A 246 -12.42 15.19 -8.65
N ALA A 247 -11.44 14.30 -8.53
CA ALA A 247 -10.70 13.73 -9.67
C ALA A 247 -11.49 12.64 -10.42
N GLY A 248 -12.66 12.23 -9.94
CA GLY A 248 -13.51 11.18 -10.55
C GLY A 248 -13.01 9.76 -10.33
N LEU A 249 -12.24 9.52 -9.27
CA LEU A 249 -11.85 8.16 -8.85
C LEU A 249 -13.03 7.44 -8.16
N ASP A 250 -13.08 6.11 -8.26
CA ASP A 250 -14.08 5.30 -7.57
C ASP A 250 -13.68 5.12 -6.10
N VAL A 251 -14.02 6.09 -5.26
CA VAL A 251 -13.69 6.13 -3.85
C VAL A 251 -14.91 6.18 -2.96
N SER A 252 -14.91 5.42 -1.89
CA SER A 252 -15.87 5.49 -0.79
C SER A 252 -15.12 5.62 0.54
N ALA A 253 -15.78 6.21 1.54
CA ALA A 253 -15.21 6.33 2.87
C ALA A 253 -16.20 5.87 3.94
N LYS A 254 -15.69 5.18 4.96
CA LYS A 254 -16.33 4.97 6.26
C LYS A 254 -15.56 5.80 7.28
N PHE A 255 -16.02 7.02 7.52
CA PHE A 255 -15.55 7.84 8.62
C PHE A 255 -16.26 7.41 9.90
N VAL A 256 -15.51 6.77 10.79
CA VAL A 256 -16.04 6.15 12.02
C VAL A 256 -16.24 7.23 13.06
N THR A 257 -17.49 7.38 13.51
CA THR A 257 -17.90 8.28 14.59
C THR A 257 -18.32 7.48 15.82
N GLU A 258 -18.64 8.15 16.92
CA GLU A 258 -19.12 7.47 18.14
C GLU A 258 -20.38 6.65 17.91
N ASN A 259 -21.26 7.08 16.98
CA ASN A 259 -22.46 6.33 16.62
C ASN A 259 -22.19 5.00 15.87
N ASP A 260 -20.97 4.79 15.39
CA ASP A 260 -20.57 3.60 14.67
C ASP A 260 -19.92 2.54 15.58
N LEU A 261 -19.67 2.88 16.85
CA LEU A 261 -19.00 1.99 17.79
C LEU A 261 -19.92 0.84 18.18
N ASP A 262 -19.53 -0.39 17.78
CA ASP A 262 -20.25 -1.63 18.07
C ASP A 262 -19.54 -2.53 19.10
N GLY A 263 -18.37 -2.09 19.59
CA GLY A 263 -17.53 -2.84 20.52
C GLY A 263 -16.88 -4.10 19.93
N LYS A 264 -17.12 -4.40 18.65
CA LYS A 264 -16.61 -5.58 17.93
C LYS A 264 -15.70 -5.19 16.80
N ILE A 265 -16.24 -4.61 15.73
CA ILE A 265 -15.47 -4.14 14.56
C ILE A 265 -14.87 -2.77 14.89
N PHE A 266 -15.72 -1.84 15.31
CA PHE A 266 -15.32 -0.50 15.70
C PHE A 266 -15.37 -0.35 17.23
N LYS A 267 -14.20 -0.14 17.84
CA LYS A 267 -14.04 -0.01 19.31
C LYS A 267 -13.63 1.38 19.73
N SER A 268 -13.21 2.22 18.78
CA SER A 268 -12.69 3.57 19.02
C SER A 268 -12.87 4.42 17.78
N ILE A 269 -13.03 5.72 17.95
CA ILE A 269 -12.95 6.71 16.87
C ILE A 269 -11.50 7.19 16.61
N GLY A 270 -10.54 6.78 17.45
CA GLY A 270 -9.13 7.11 17.32
C GLY A 270 -8.39 6.21 16.35
N HIS A 271 -7.05 6.32 16.32
CA HIS A 271 -6.17 5.64 15.36
C HIS A 271 -6.27 4.12 15.32
N SER A 272 -6.53 3.48 16.46
CA SER A 272 -6.62 2.02 16.52
C SER A 272 -7.87 1.44 15.87
N LEU A 273 -8.98 2.21 15.83
CA LEU A 273 -10.33 1.84 15.38
C LEU A 273 -10.91 0.57 16.01
N GLY A 274 -10.23 -0.58 15.91
CA GLY A 274 -10.69 -1.87 16.41
C GLY A 274 -10.15 -3.07 15.62
N ASP A 275 -11.04 -3.98 15.18
CA ASP A 275 -10.65 -5.22 14.48
C ASP A 275 -10.46 -4.98 12.97
N ARG A 276 -9.21 -4.73 12.57
CA ARG A 276 -8.85 -4.46 11.16
C ARG A 276 -9.17 -5.64 10.24
N THR A 277 -9.05 -6.87 10.72
CA THR A 277 -9.40 -8.06 9.94
C THR A 277 -10.89 -8.07 9.59
N GLN A 278 -11.75 -7.79 10.57
CA GLN A 278 -13.19 -7.71 10.34
C GLN A 278 -13.57 -6.50 9.47
N MET A 279 -12.87 -5.37 9.58
CA MET A 279 -13.07 -4.23 8.68
C MET A 279 -12.80 -4.61 7.22
N ILE A 280 -11.70 -5.33 6.95
CA ILE A 280 -11.37 -5.80 5.60
C ILE A 280 -12.42 -6.79 5.10
N VAL A 281 -12.75 -7.81 5.89
CA VAL A 281 -13.68 -8.88 5.48
C VAL A 281 -15.11 -8.37 5.31
N LYS A 282 -15.59 -7.50 6.22
CA LYS A 282 -16.99 -7.03 6.18
C LYS A 282 -17.21 -5.88 5.24
N LEU A 283 -16.33 -4.88 5.22
CA LEU A 283 -16.49 -3.69 4.39
C LEU A 283 -15.77 -3.84 3.04
N GLY A 284 -14.52 -4.28 3.02
CA GLY A 284 -13.79 -4.59 1.80
C GLY A 284 -14.38 -5.79 1.07
N GLY A 285 -14.88 -6.78 1.81
CA GLY A 285 -15.55 -7.97 1.26
C GLY A 285 -16.70 -7.66 0.32
N GLU A 286 -17.34 -6.50 0.42
CA GLU A 286 -18.42 -6.10 -0.47
C GLU A 286 -18.01 -6.05 -1.95
N PHE A 287 -16.76 -5.67 -2.25
CA PHE A 287 -16.23 -5.66 -3.62
C PHE A 287 -15.21 -6.76 -3.91
N ILE A 288 -14.77 -7.52 -2.87
CA ILE A 288 -13.79 -8.61 -3.00
C ILE A 288 -14.47 -9.97 -3.18
N ILE A 289 -15.56 -10.23 -2.44
CA ILE A 289 -16.21 -11.56 -2.38
C ILE A 289 -17.16 -11.72 -3.55
N PRO A 290 -17.02 -12.80 -4.38
CA PRO A 290 -17.96 -13.10 -5.45
C PRO A 290 -19.41 -13.20 -4.94
N GLY A 291 -20.36 -12.66 -5.72
CA GLY A 291 -21.79 -12.66 -5.39
C GLY A 291 -22.23 -11.51 -4.48
N ARG A 292 -21.34 -10.69 -3.97
CA ARG A 292 -21.70 -9.46 -3.25
C ARG A 292 -22.14 -8.36 -4.23
N PRO A 293 -23.03 -7.42 -3.83
CA PRO A 293 -23.59 -6.41 -4.75
C PRO A 293 -22.55 -5.50 -5.41
N GLN A 294 -21.42 -5.27 -4.76
CA GLN A 294 -20.34 -4.42 -5.29
C GLN A 294 -19.16 -5.22 -5.84
N TYR A 295 -19.27 -6.56 -5.92
CA TYR A 295 -18.23 -7.42 -6.47
C TYR A 295 -17.81 -6.97 -7.86
N ARG A 296 -16.51 -6.91 -8.09
CA ARG A 296 -15.96 -6.50 -9.37
C ARG A 296 -14.68 -7.25 -9.71
N LEU A 297 -14.41 -7.27 -10.98
CA LEU A 297 -13.16 -7.73 -11.57
C LEU A 297 -12.51 -6.55 -12.29
N ARG A 298 -11.19 -6.52 -12.33
CA ARG A 298 -10.45 -5.58 -13.15
C ARG A 298 -10.66 -5.91 -14.63
N SER A 299 -10.74 -4.90 -15.47
CA SER A 299 -10.96 -5.07 -16.92
C SER A 299 -9.65 -4.99 -17.73
N SER A 300 -8.70 -4.16 -17.28
CA SER A 300 -7.44 -3.87 -17.96
C SER A 300 -6.32 -4.85 -17.57
N PRO A 301 -5.25 -5.01 -18.38
CA PRO A 301 -4.01 -5.64 -17.93
C PRO A 301 -3.36 -4.91 -16.78
N THR A 302 -2.61 -5.61 -15.92
CA THR A 302 -1.85 -5.02 -14.81
C THR A 302 -0.66 -4.19 -15.30
N ASP A 303 -0.12 -3.31 -14.45
CA ASP A 303 1.14 -2.61 -14.76
C ASP A 303 2.31 -3.61 -14.96
N ILE A 304 2.27 -4.77 -14.29
CA ILE A 304 3.23 -5.89 -14.49
C ILE A 304 3.21 -6.39 -15.94
N GLU A 305 2.03 -6.47 -16.56
CA GLU A 305 1.81 -6.94 -17.93
C GLU A 305 1.98 -5.83 -18.96
N LEU A 306 1.52 -4.62 -18.67
CA LEU A 306 1.62 -3.44 -19.55
C LEU A 306 3.07 -3.01 -19.78
N LYS A 307 3.93 -3.16 -18.79
CA LYS A 307 5.36 -2.81 -18.85
C LYS A 307 5.61 -1.38 -19.32
N GLN A 308 4.81 -0.43 -18.83
CA GLN A 308 4.87 0.98 -19.17
C GLN A 308 5.30 1.82 -17.98
N ASP A 309 5.88 2.98 -18.24
CA ASP A 309 6.26 3.92 -17.19
C ASP A 309 5.04 4.71 -16.68
N VAL A 310 4.93 4.84 -15.35
CA VAL A 310 3.98 5.71 -14.68
C VAL A 310 4.73 6.95 -14.20
N VAL A 311 4.36 8.13 -14.69
CA VAL A 311 5.09 9.39 -14.44
C VAL A 311 4.23 10.37 -13.67
N TYR A 312 4.81 10.95 -12.60
CA TYR A 312 4.21 12.01 -11.81
C TYR A 312 5.13 13.24 -11.81
N PRO A 313 4.74 14.33 -12.50
CA PRO A 313 5.47 15.61 -12.43
C PRO A 313 5.30 16.23 -11.04
N THR A 314 6.34 16.91 -10.60
CA THR A 314 6.43 17.68 -9.36
C THR A 314 7.04 19.05 -9.63
N SER A 315 7.06 19.91 -8.62
CA SER A 315 7.57 21.29 -8.74
C SER A 315 9.07 21.38 -9.06
N ASP A 316 9.85 20.33 -8.76
CA ASP A 316 11.32 20.28 -8.93
C ASP A 316 11.78 19.20 -9.93
N GLY A 317 10.84 18.52 -10.59
CA GLY A 317 11.16 17.45 -11.54
C GLY A 317 10.01 16.50 -11.78
N ARG A 318 10.31 15.21 -11.93
CA ARG A 318 9.30 14.16 -12.06
C ARG A 318 9.76 12.84 -11.45
N TYR A 319 8.80 12.10 -10.91
CA TYR A 319 9.01 10.74 -10.48
C TYR A 319 8.53 9.77 -11.56
N VAL A 320 9.38 8.82 -11.91
CA VAL A 320 9.12 7.79 -12.92
C VAL A 320 9.13 6.43 -12.24
N ILE A 321 7.98 5.76 -12.24
CA ILE A 321 7.85 4.38 -11.79
C ILE A 321 7.91 3.51 -13.06
N SER A 322 9.03 2.85 -13.27
CA SER A 322 9.27 2.03 -14.47
C SER A 322 8.82 0.60 -14.24
N TRP A 323 7.95 0.12 -15.11
CA TRP A 323 7.50 -1.27 -15.16
C TRP A 323 8.08 -2.06 -16.35
N GLN A 324 9.05 -1.52 -17.06
CA GLN A 324 9.59 -2.06 -18.31
C GLN A 324 9.97 -3.55 -18.24
N LYS A 325 10.41 -4.03 -17.08
CA LYS A 325 10.75 -5.44 -16.84
C LYS A 325 9.61 -6.24 -16.16
N GLY A 326 8.42 -5.65 -16.01
CA GLY A 326 7.34 -6.24 -15.21
C GLY A 326 7.61 -6.27 -13.70
N ILE A 327 8.68 -5.59 -13.25
CA ILE A 327 9.09 -5.39 -11.85
C ILE A 327 9.31 -3.90 -11.67
N PRO A 328 8.71 -3.25 -10.66
CA PRO A 328 8.78 -1.80 -10.54
C PRO A 328 10.15 -1.33 -10.04
N GLU A 329 10.57 -0.23 -10.62
CA GLU A 329 11.69 0.60 -10.15
C GLU A 329 11.24 2.05 -10.17
N VAL A 330 11.70 2.85 -9.19
CA VAL A 330 11.36 4.27 -9.15
C VAL A 330 12.62 5.11 -9.21
N ARG A 331 12.55 6.23 -9.95
CA ARG A 331 13.62 7.21 -10.00
C ARG A 331 13.05 8.63 -10.03
N PHE A 332 13.81 9.56 -9.56
CA PHE A 332 13.55 10.98 -9.71
C PHE A 332 14.41 11.53 -10.88
N GLU A 333 13.79 12.35 -11.71
CA GLU A 333 14.45 13.08 -12.80
C GLU A 333 14.23 14.58 -12.53
N ALA A 334 15.30 15.29 -12.21
CA ALA A 334 15.27 16.75 -12.00
C ALA A 334 14.94 17.49 -13.31
N GLN A 335 14.34 18.68 -13.19
CA GLN A 335 14.15 19.60 -14.32
C GLN A 335 15.44 20.25 -14.73
#